data_dc2aa5fc50c7c25cb43a069f922d258c
#
_entry.id   dc2aa5fc50c7c25cb43a069f922d258c
#
_cell.length_a   1.000
_cell.length_b   1.000
_cell.length_c   1.000
_cell.angle_alpha   90.00
_cell.angle_beta   90.00
_cell.angle_gamma   90.00
#
_symmetry.space_group_name_H-M   'P 1'
#
loop_
_entity.id
_entity.type
_entity.pdbx_description
1 polymer ?
#
loop_
_entity_poly.entity_id
_entity_poly.type
_entity_poly.pdbx_seq_one_letter_code
_entity_poly.pdbx_strand_id
1 'polypeptide(L)'
;MIDIKNIAKTFGDREVLKGIDGCFEPGQTSLIIGGSGTGKSVLLKCMIGLVKPDSGEVIYDGRNFLSGDKELQKTIRREMGVLFQGSALFDSKTVLDNVRFPLDMLTDQSEEEKLDRANECLKRVGLENAGDRMPSEISGGMKKRVGIARAIVLNPKYLFCDEPNSGLDPLTSIKIDQLIKEITDEYKVTTVIITHDMNSMMEIGEKILVLYEGKKLWEGNSETLTHSDVDELNEFINANKLIREMER
;
A
#
# COMPACT_ATOMS: atom_id res chain seq x y z
N MET A 1 -8.89 -9.01 -7.71
CA MET A 1 -8.35 -10.03 -6.79
C MET A 1 -6.87 -10.22 -7.04
N ILE A 2 -6.06 -10.36 -5.99
CA ILE A 2 -4.62 -10.64 -6.09
C ILE A 2 -4.34 -11.94 -5.34
N ASP A 3 -3.73 -12.92 -6.02
CA ASP A 3 -3.24 -14.14 -5.38
C ASP A 3 -1.72 -14.18 -5.42
N ILE A 4 -1.10 -14.48 -4.29
CA ILE A 4 0.34 -14.78 -4.20
C ILE A 4 0.50 -16.24 -3.79
N LYS A 5 1.37 -16.95 -4.50
CA LYS A 5 1.57 -18.38 -4.28
C LYS A 5 3.05 -18.68 -4.13
N ASN A 6 3.42 -19.19 -2.97
CA ASN A 6 4.76 -19.66 -2.65
C ASN A 6 5.87 -18.68 -3.01
N ILE A 7 5.68 -17.37 -2.69
CA ILE A 7 6.66 -16.34 -2.99
C ILE A 7 7.88 -16.50 -2.11
N ALA A 8 9.03 -16.76 -2.73
CA ALA A 8 10.32 -16.82 -2.04
C ALA A 8 11.32 -15.82 -2.62
N LYS A 9 12.18 -15.26 -1.73
CA LYS A 9 13.22 -14.30 -2.12
C LYS A 9 14.43 -14.36 -1.21
N THR A 10 15.60 -14.50 -1.81
CA THR A 10 16.90 -14.50 -1.16
C THR A 10 17.73 -13.31 -1.68
N PHE A 11 18.51 -12.70 -0.81
CA PHE A 11 19.52 -11.68 -1.13
C PHE A 11 20.87 -12.12 -0.54
N GLY A 12 21.82 -12.46 -1.41
CA GLY A 12 23.05 -13.10 -0.97
C GLY A 12 22.74 -14.41 -0.24
N ASP A 13 23.21 -14.57 0.99
CA ASP A 13 22.95 -15.77 1.82
C ASP A 13 21.71 -15.64 2.71
N ARG A 14 21.00 -14.49 2.64
CA ARG A 14 19.82 -14.24 3.49
C ARG A 14 18.53 -14.53 2.74
N GLU A 15 17.83 -15.58 3.16
CA GLU A 15 16.46 -15.86 2.73
C GLU A 15 15.49 -14.94 3.46
N VAL A 16 14.85 -14.01 2.71
CA VAL A 16 13.97 -12.97 3.26
C VAL A 16 12.51 -13.36 3.17
N LEU A 17 12.10 -14.03 2.09
CA LEU A 17 10.75 -14.60 1.94
C LEU A 17 10.89 -16.11 1.73
N LYS A 18 10.10 -16.87 2.48
CA LYS A 18 10.24 -18.34 2.59
C LYS A 18 8.94 -19.05 2.19
N GLY A 19 8.42 -18.74 0.98
CA GLY A 19 7.21 -19.36 0.48
C GLY A 19 5.95 -18.74 1.07
N ILE A 20 5.65 -17.48 0.71
CA ILE A 20 4.47 -16.77 1.20
C ILE A 20 3.28 -17.01 0.27
N ASP A 21 2.15 -17.41 0.87
CA ASP A 21 0.85 -17.54 0.21
C ASP A 21 -0.13 -16.49 0.78
N GLY A 22 -1.00 -15.96 -0.07
CA GLY A 22 -2.06 -15.02 0.35
C GLY A 22 -3.00 -14.69 -0.80
N CYS A 23 -4.23 -14.28 -0.46
CA CYS A 23 -5.23 -13.82 -1.39
C CYS A 23 -5.76 -12.47 -0.91
N PHE A 24 -6.02 -11.51 -1.80
CA PHE A 24 -6.51 -10.17 -1.49
C PHE A 24 -7.69 -9.86 -2.41
N GLU A 25 -8.84 -9.57 -1.80
CA GLU A 25 -10.12 -9.46 -2.50
C GLU A 25 -10.42 -8.02 -2.96
N PRO A 26 -11.19 -7.83 -4.05
CA PRO A 26 -11.67 -6.52 -4.47
C PRO A 26 -12.57 -5.87 -3.41
N GLY A 27 -12.43 -4.54 -3.26
CA GLY A 27 -13.21 -3.76 -2.29
C GLY A 27 -12.88 -4.06 -0.84
N GLN A 28 -11.75 -4.73 -0.56
CA GLN A 28 -11.30 -5.09 0.77
C GLN A 28 -9.96 -4.41 1.09
N THR A 29 -9.84 -3.86 2.31
CA THR A 29 -8.58 -3.37 2.85
C THR A 29 -7.85 -4.51 3.55
N SER A 30 -6.77 -4.97 2.94
CA SER A 30 -5.93 -6.05 3.47
C SER A 30 -4.62 -5.49 4.01
N LEU A 31 -4.23 -5.89 5.21
CA LEU A 31 -3.01 -5.47 5.87
C LEU A 31 -1.97 -6.60 5.87
N ILE A 32 -0.73 -6.26 5.54
CA ILE A 32 0.44 -7.13 5.76
C ILE A 32 1.23 -6.52 6.91
N ILE A 33 1.27 -7.21 8.04
CA ILE A 33 1.90 -6.74 9.27
C ILE A 33 3.07 -7.62 9.71
N GLY A 34 3.84 -7.13 10.66
CA GLY A 34 4.99 -7.84 11.25
C GLY A 34 6.08 -6.88 11.70
N GLY A 35 7.04 -7.37 12.44
CA GLY A 35 8.19 -6.60 12.93
C GLY A 35 9.06 -6.01 11.81
N SER A 36 10.03 -5.18 12.18
CA SER A 36 11.02 -4.67 11.22
C SER A 36 11.85 -5.84 10.66
N GLY A 37 12.10 -5.82 9.35
CA GLY A 37 12.95 -6.82 8.70
C GLY A 37 12.30 -8.19 8.43
N THR A 38 10.99 -8.37 8.67
CA THR A 38 10.26 -9.63 8.42
C THR A 38 9.96 -9.89 6.94
N GLY A 39 10.26 -8.95 6.04
CA GLY A 39 10.10 -9.15 4.60
C GLY A 39 8.90 -8.43 3.97
N LYS A 40 8.08 -7.67 4.74
CA LYS A 40 6.87 -6.98 4.24
C LYS A 40 7.09 -6.14 2.99
N SER A 41 8.04 -5.18 3.03
CA SER A 41 8.33 -4.31 1.88
C SER A 41 8.97 -5.07 0.71
N VAL A 42 9.65 -6.20 0.98
CA VAL A 42 10.16 -7.08 -0.09
C VAL A 42 9.01 -7.80 -0.76
N LEU A 43 8.05 -8.31 0.02
CA LEU A 43 6.84 -8.95 -0.52
C LEU A 43 6.05 -7.98 -1.40
N LEU A 44 5.77 -6.76 -0.90
CA LEU A 44 5.11 -5.72 -1.69
C LEU A 44 5.88 -5.44 -3.00
N LYS A 45 7.21 -5.26 -2.93
CA LYS A 45 8.04 -5.03 -4.12
C LYS A 45 8.01 -6.19 -5.10
N CYS A 46 7.86 -7.43 -4.62
CA CYS A 46 7.62 -8.58 -5.48
C CYS A 46 6.24 -8.50 -6.16
N MET A 47 5.20 -8.15 -5.39
CA MET A 47 3.84 -8.01 -5.93
C MET A 47 3.78 -6.95 -7.04
N ILE A 48 4.34 -5.75 -6.84
CA ILE A 48 4.30 -4.67 -7.84
C ILE A 48 5.39 -4.80 -8.94
N GLY A 49 6.23 -5.85 -8.87
CA GLY A 49 7.26 -6.16 -9.87
C GLY A 49 8.48 -5.26 -9.85
N LEU A 50 8.79 -4.62 -8.71
CA LEU A 50 10.05 -3.91 -8.49
C LEU A 50 11.19 -4.85 -8.08
N VAL A 51 10.85 -5.99 -7.50
CA VAL A 51 11.79 -7.08 -7.19
C VAL A 51 11.25 -8.36 -7.81
N LYS A 52 12.07 -9.07 -8.55
CA LYS A 52 11.71 -10.39 -9.06
C LYS A 52 11.89 -11.41 -7.93
N PRO A 53 10.86 -12.16 -7.52
CA PRO A 53 11.02 -13.28 -6.60
C PRO A 53 11.85 -14.39 -7.25
N ASP A 54 12.45 -15.25 -6.44
CA ASP A 54 13.25 -16.38 -6.92
C ASP A 54 12.34 -17.56 -7.31
N SER A 55 11.19 -17.68 -6.64
CA SER A 55 10.13 -18.63 -6.98
C SER A 55 8.75 -18.10 -6.58
N GLY A 56 7.71 -18.78 -7.05
CA GLY A 56 6.32 -18.48 -6.77
C GLY A 56 5.64 -17.67 -7.88
N GLU A 57 4.38 -17.34 -7.65
CA GLU A 57 3.53 -16.62 -8.60
C GLU A 57 2.82 -15.45 -7.96
N VAL A 58 2.62 -14.39 -8.74
CA VAL A 58 1.72 -13.26 -8.41
C VAL A 58 0.66 -13.19 -9.50
N ILE A 59 -0.60 -13.36 -9.14
CA ILE A 59 -1.72 -13.50 -10.07
C ILE A 59 -2.71 -12.35 -9.82
N TYR A 60 -3.01 -11.58 -10.86
CA TYR A 60 -3.96 -10.47 -10.86
C TYR A 60 -5.17 -10.83 -11.71
N ASP A 61 -6.33 -11.07 -11.10
CA ASP A 61 -7.55 -11.50 -11.77
C ASP A 61 -7.29 -12.66 -12.74
N GLY A 62 -6.62 -13.72 -12.27
CA GLY A 62 -6.25 -14.90 -13.05
C GLY A 62 -5.06 -14.74 -14.00
N ARG A 63 -4.46 -13.54 -14.09
CA ARG A 63 -3.34 -13.22 -14.97
C ARG A 63 -2.01 -13.35 -14.20
N ASN A 64 -1.15 -14.29 -14.56
CA ASN A 64 0.15 -14.47 -13.90
C ASN A 64 1.12 -13.35 -14.30
N PHE A 65 1.36 -12.42 -13.38
CA PHE A 65 2.24 -11.25 -13.57
C PHE A 65 3.72 -11.63 -13.78
N LEU A 66 4.12 -12.79 -13.30
CA LEU A 66 5.51 -13.27 -13.38
C LEU A 66 5.75 -14.22 -14.56
N SER A 67 4.77 -14.40 -15.45
CA SER A 67 4.84 -15.31 -16.61
C SER A 67 5.95 -14.99 -17.62
N GLY A 68 6.56 -13.80 -17.55
CA GLY A 68 7.55 -13.33 -18.52
C GLY A 68 6.96 -12.55 -19.70
N ASP A 69 5.64 -12.49 -19.83
CA ASP A 69 4.95 -11.67 -20.83
C ASP A 69 5.04 -10.17 -20.45
N LYS A 70 5.85 -9.41 -21.20
CA LYS A 70 6.10 -7.99 -20.93
C LYS A 70 4.89 -7.10 -21.19
N GLU A 71 4.06 -7.41 -22.17
CA GLU A 71 2.85 -6.62 -22.46
C GLU A 71 1.78 -6.84 -21.38
N LEU A 72 1.62 -8.07 -20.91
CA LEU A 72 0.77 -8.39 -19.77
C LEU A 72 1.26 -7.65 -18.52
N GLN A 73 2.55 -7.67 -18.22
CA GLN A 73 3.12 -6.94 -17.07
C GLN A 73 2.88 -5.43 -17.18
N LYS A 74 3.04 -4.84 -18.36
CA LYS A 74 2.80 -3.42 -18.61
C LYS A 74 1.32 -3.07 -18.39
N THR A 75 0.41 -3.91 -18.88
CA THR A 75 -1.03 -3.74 -18.70
C THR A 75 -1.40 -3.79 -17.22
N ILE A 76 -0.92 -4.80 -16.48
CA ILE A 76 -1.20 -4.94 -15.05
C ILE A 76 -0.62 -3.76 -14.25
N ARG A 77 0.59 -3.27 -14.57
CA ARG A 77 1.19 -2.10 -13.90
C ARG A 77 0.37 -0.82 -14.08
N ARG A 78 -0.30 -0.63 -15.22
CA ARG A 78 -1.21 0.51 -15.43
C ARG A 78 -2.47 0.44 -14.56
N GLU A 79 -2.82 -0.76 -14.12
CA GLU A 79 -3.94 -1.00 -13.22
C GLU A 79 -3.55 -0.87 -11.73
N MET A 80 -2.29 -0.55 -11.42
CA MET A 80 -1.78 -0.40 -10.06
C MET A 80 -1.61 1.06 -9.68
N GLY A 81 -2.08 1.43 -8.49
CA GLY A 81 -1.69 2.64 -7.77
C GLY A 81 -0.75 2.29 -6.62
N VAL A 82 0.30 3.07 -6.41
CA VAL A 82 1.28 2.81 -5.36
C VAL A 82 1.58 4.07 -4.57
N LEU A 83 1.38 3.99 -3.24
CA LEU A 83 1.88 4.95 -2.27
C LEU A 83 3.11 4.38 -1.56
N PHE A 84 4.27 4.95 -1.80
CA PHE A 84 5.51 4.60 -1.12
C PHE A 84 5.65 5.28 0.24
N GLN A 85 6.43 4.73 1.14
CA GLN A 85 6.64 5.20 2.51
C GLN A 85 6.97 6.71 2.58
N GLY A 86 7.88 7.21 1.75
CA GLY A 86 8.24 8.63 1.64
C GLY A 86 7.36 9.47 0.71
N SER A 87 6.21 8.93 0.25
CA SER A 87 5.35 9.48 -0.81
C SER A 87 6.02 9.59 -2.18
N ALA A 88 7.34 9.59 -2.25
CA ALA A 88 8.16 9.66 -3.48
C ALA A 88 7.68 10.74 -4.46
N LEU A 89 7.37 11.95 -3.94
CA LEU A 89 7.00 13.09 -4.76
C LEU A 89 8.24 13.65 -5.48
N PHE A 90 8.04 14.16 -6.67
CA PHE A 90 9.07 14.90 -7.40
C PHE A 90 9.20 16.30 -6.79
N ASP A 91 10.32 16.61 -6.15
CA ASP A 91 10.57 17.90 -5.50
C ASP A 91 10.60 19.07 -6.49
N SER A 92 10.88 18.79 -7.77
CA SER A 92 10.91 19.78 -8.85
C SER A 92 9.55 20.02 -9.53
N LYS A 93 8.49 19.39 -9.06
CA LYS A 93 7.14 19.49 -9.61
C LYS A 93 6.16 20.01 -8.56
N THR A 94 5.17 20.76 -9.00
CA THR A 94 4.06 21.19 -8.12
C THR A 94 3.26 19.99 -7.62
N VAL A 95 2.38 20.20 -6.65
CA VAL A 95 1.42 19.20 -6.16
C VAL A 95 0.57 18.69 -7.31
N LEU A 96 0.03 19.58 -8.13
CA LEU A 96 -0.80 19.22 -9.28
C LEU A 96 -0.02 18.40 -10.31
N ASP A 97 1.20 18.83 -10.66
CA ASP A 97 2.05 18.11 -11.61
C ASP A 97 2.45 16.73 -11.09
N ASN A 98 2.65 16.57 -9.78
CA ASN A 98 2.89 15.27 -9.18
C ASN A 98 1.69 14.33 -9.36
N VAL A 99 0.47 14.82 -9.16
CA VAL A 99 -0.75 14.01 -9.35
C VAL A 99 -0.99 13.71 -10.83
N ARG A 100 -0.77 14.69 -11.71
CA ARG A 100 -0.96 14.55 -13.16
C ARG A 100 0.06 13.65 -13.84
N PHE A 101 1.25 13.49 -13.27
CA PHE A 101 2.38 12.79 -13.89
C PHE A 101 2.05 11.40 -14.47
N PRO A 102 1.30 10.50 -13.79
CA PRO A 102 0.93 9.23 -14.40
C PRO A 102 0.05 9.36 -15.64
N LEU A 103 -0.83 10.37 -15.69
CA LEU A 103 -1.67 10.65 -16.86
C LEU A 103 -0.81 11.09 -18.06
N ASP A 104 0.17 11.98 -17.81
CA ASP A 104 1.10 12.46 -18.85
C ASP A 104 1.93 11.32 -19.48
N MET A 105 2.31 10.34 -18.66
CA MET A 105 3.19 9.25 -19.07
C MET A 105 2.46 8.04 -19.68
N LEU A 106 1.19 7.84 -19.33
CA LEU A 106 0.54 6.56 -19.59
C LEU A 106 -0.79 6.69 -20.35
N THR A 107 -1.25 7.92 -20.66
CA THR A 107 -2.51 8.15 -21.39
C THR A 107 -2.32 9.12 -22.54
N ASP A 108 -3.20 9.00 -23.54
CA ASP A 108 -3.29 9.90 -24.70
C ASP A 108 -4.43 10.94 -24.53
N GLN A 109 -4.91 11.17 -23.28
CA GLN A 109 -5.92 12.17 -22.96
C GLN A 109 -5.45 13.58 -23.29
N SER A 110 -6.39 14.49 -23.56
CA SER A 110 -6.10 15.90 -23.74
C SER A 110 -5.55 16.54 -22.45
N GLU A 111 -4.86 17.68 -22.59
CA GLU A 111 -4.33 18.40 -21.43
C GLU A 111 -5.45 18.84 -20.47
N GLU A 112 -6.61 19.21 -21.00
CA GLU A 112 -7.79 19.58 -20.22
C GLU A 112 -8.32 18.40 -19.41
N GLU A 113 -8.51 17.24 -20.02
CA GLU A 113 -8.97 16.01 -19.34
C GLU A 113 -8.01 15.57 -18.23
N LYS A 114 -6.70 15.65 -18.48
CA LYS A 114 -5.66 15.34 -17.48
C LYS A 114 -5.71 16.31 -16.29
N LEU A 115 -5.88 17.60 -16.57
CA LEU A 115 -5.97 18.65 -15.58
C LEU A 115 -7.22 18.47 -14.69
N ASP A 116 -8.36 18.25 -15.31
CA ASP A 116 -9.62 18.02 -14.61
C ASP A 116 -9.55 16.78 -13.72
N ARG A 117 -9.02 15.67 -14.24
CA ARG A 117 -8.85 14.44 -13.45
C ARG A 117 -7.87 14.61 -12.28
N ALA A 118 -6.77 15.31 -12.46
CA ALA A 118 -5.83 15.59 -11.40
C ALA A 118 -6.45 16.49 -10.30
N ASN A 119 -7.21 17.51 -10.68
CA ASN A 119 -7.93 18.37 -9.74
C ASN A 119 -9.03 17.61 -8.99
N GLU A 120 -9.76 16.72 -9.66
CA GLU A 120 -10.74 15.83 -9.02
C GLU A 120 -10.07 14.98 -7.93
N CYS A 121 -8.91 14.37 -8.23
CA CYS A 121 -8.16 13.59 -7.26
C CYS A 121 -7.63 14.45 -6.09
N LEU A 122 -7.17 15.67 -6.34
CA LEU A 122 -6.77 16.60 -5.29
C LEU A 122 -7.95 16.98 -4.39
N LYS A 123 -9.12 17.24 -4.97
CA LYS A 123 -10.35 17.49 -4.22
C LYS A 123 -10.74 16.28 -3.37
N ARG A 124 -10.64 15.05 -3.92
CA ARG A 124 -10.97 13.80 -3.21
C ARG A 124 -10.11 13.60 -1.95
N VAL A 125 -8.87 14.08 -1.96
CA VAL A 125 -7.98 14.01 -0.78
C VAL A 125 -7.99 15.30 0.05
N GLY A 126 -8.88 16.26 -0.20
CA GLY A 126 -9.03 17.53 0.53
C GLY A 126 -7.84 18.48 0.33
N LEU A 127 -7.32 18.58 -0.89
CA LEU A 127 -6.19 19.43 -1.28
C LEU A 127 -6.48 20.29 -2.52
N GLU A 128 -7.72 20.66 -2.76
CA GLU A 128 -8.17 21.46 -3.91
C GLU A 128 -7.47 22.81 -4.05
N ASN A 129 -6.98 23.39 -2.95
CA ASN A 129 -6.31 24.69 -2.94
C ASN A 129 -4.78 24.59 -2.85
N ALA A 130 -4.20 23.39 -3.07
CA ALA A 130 -2.77 23.16 -2.90
C ALA A 130 -2.04 22.87 -4.22
N GLY A 131 -2.72 22.91 -5.36
CA GLY A 131 -2.19 22.47 -6.66
C GLY A 131 -0.89 23.13 -7.08
N ASP A 132 -0.77 24.44 -6.88
CA ASP A 132 0.39 25.24 -7.28
C ASP A 132 1.57 25.18 -6.29
N ARG A 133 1.38 24.58 -5.11
CA ARG A 133 2.45 24.46 -4.11
C ARG A 133 3.49 23.43 -4.50
N MET A 134 4.72 23.67 -4.03
CA MET A 134 5.80 22.69 -4.13
C MET A 134 5.74 21.69 -2.95
N PRO A 135 6.30 20.49 -3.09
CA PRO A 135 6.38 19.52 -1.98
C PRO A 135 7.06 20.09 -0.72
N SER A 136 8.00 21.02 -0.86
CA SER A 136 8.67 21.67 0.26
C SER A 136 7.75 22.61 1.07
N GLU A 137 6.63 23.05 0.49
CA GLU A 137 5.70 24.02 1.08
C GLU A 137 4.49 23.36 1.76
N ILE A 138 4.44 22.03 1.81
CA ILE A 138 3.32 21.27 2.37
C ILE A 138 3.79 20.33 3.49
N SER A 139 2.87 20.06 4.43
CA SER A 139 3.14 19.18 5.58
C SER A 139 3.32 17.70 5.17
N GLY A 140 3.88 16.88 6.08
CA GLY A 140 4.02 15.44 5.87
C GLY A 140 2.70 14.73 5.55
N GLY A 141 1.64 15.05 6.27
CA GLY A 141 0.30 14.53 6.00
C GLY A 141 -0.27 14.98 4.65
N MET A 142 0.00 16.22 4.22
CA MET A 142 -0.36 16.67 2.87
C MET A 142 0.44 15.90 1.81
N LYS A 143 1.74 15.67 2.00
CA LYS A 143 2.56 14.85 1.08
C LYS A 143 1.98 13.45 0.90
N LYS A 144 1.53 12.80 1.98
CA LYS A 144 0.87 11.49 1.92
C LYS A 144 -0.42 11.56 1.09
N ARG A 145 -1.26 12.57 1.32
CA ARG A 145 -2.51 12.78 0.56
C ARG A 145 -2.25 13.05 -0.93
N VAL A 146 -1.22 13.83 -1.28
CA VAL A 146 -0.78 14.00 -2.69
C VAL A 146 -0.33 12.66 -3.29
N GLY A 147 0.43 11.86 -2.54
CA GLY A 147 0.83 10.51 -2.96
C GLY A 147 -0.36 9.58 -3.21
N ILE A 148 -1.40 9.66 -2.36
CA ILE A 148 -2.66 8.92 -2.56
C ILE A 148 -3.39 9.42 -3.82
N ALA A 149 -3.54 10.75 -3.99
CA ALA A 149 -4.16 11.34 -5.19
C ALA A 149 -3.45 10.87 -6.47
N ARG A 150 -2.12 10.89 -6.49
CA ARG A 150 -1.31 10.36 -7.61
C ARG A 150 -1.53 8.86 -7.83
N ALA A 151 -1.66 8.08 -6.76
CA ALA A 151 -1.88 6.64 -6.87
C ALA A 151 -3.23 6.29 -7.49
N ILE A 152 -4.27 7.10 -7.25
CA ILE A 152 -5.63 6.83 -7.74
C ILE A 152 -5.98 7.53 -9.07
N VAL A 153 -5.11 8.37 -9.60
CA VAL A 153 -5.41 9.24 -10.78
C VAL A 153 -5.76 8.45 -12.04
N LEU A 154 -5.17 7.25 -12.20
CA LEU A 154 -5.44 6.32 -13.32
C LEU A 154 -6.62 5.37 -13.08
N ASN A 155 -7.44 5.58 -12.03
CA ASN A 155 -8.50 4.64 -11.64
C ASN A 155 -7.99 3.19 -11.50
N PRO A 156 -7.03 2.93 -10.62
CA PRO A 156 -6.40 1.62 -10.49
C PRO A 156 -7.40 0.57 -10.02
N LYS A 157 -7.17 -0.71 -10.37
CA LYS A 157 -7.86 -1.87 -9.80
C LYS A 157 -7.21 -2.33 -8.48
N TYR A 158 -5.93 -2.03 -8.31
CA TYR A 158 -5.12 -2.46 -7.18
C TYR A 158 -4.40 -1.27 -6.57
N LEU A 159 -4.54 -1.07 -5.27
CA LEU A 159 -3.89 0.00 -4.52
C LEU A 159 -2.92 -0.61 -3.50
N PHE A 160 -1.66 -0.19 -3.58
CA PHE A 160 -0.61 -0.62 -2.65
C PHE A 160 -0.11 0.56 -1.83
N CYS A 161 -0.06 0.40 -0.51
CA CYS A 161 0.43 1.43 0.40
C CYS A 161 1.55 0.86 1.28
N ASP A 162 2.74 1.40 1.16
CA ASP A 162 3.90 1.04 1.98
C ASP A 162 4.04 2.05 3.12
N GLU A 163 3.69 1.65 4.35
CA GLU A 163 3.77 2.46 5.57
C GLU A 163 3.11 3.86 5.39
N PRO A 164 1.80 3.95 5.06
CA PRO A 164 1.15 5.22 4.75
C PRO A 164 1.21 6.23 5.90
N ASN A 165 1.22 5.76 7.14
CA ASN A 165 1.19 6.57 8.37
C ASN A 165 2.57 6.91 8.93
N SER A 166 3.65 6.39 8.33
CA SER A 166 5.01 6.62 8.81
C SER A 166 5.35 8.11 8.92
N GLY A 167 5.77 8.54 10.12
CA GLY A 167 6.20 9.91 10.39
C GLY A 167 5.07 10.92 10.58
N LEU A 168 3.83 10.47 10.79
CA LEU A 168 2.67 11.31 11.07
C LEU A 168 2.28 11.25 12.55
N ASP A 169 1.61 12.31 13.01
CA ASP A 169 0.96 12.31 14.32
C ASP A 169 -0.27 11.36 14.32
N PRO A 170 -0.73 10.89 15.50
CA PRO A 170 -1.81 9.90 15.58
C PRO A 170 -3.13 10.34 14.92
N LEU A 171 -3.50 11.62 15.04
CA LEU A 171 -4.75 12.13 14.45
C LEU A 171 -4.68 12.20 12.91
N THR A 172 -3.52 12.57 12.39
CA THR A 172 -3.28 12.58 10.95
C THR A 172 -3.23 11.16 10.39
N SER A 173 -2.64 10.20 11.13
CA SER A 173 -2.60 8.79 10.76
C SER A 173 -4.00 8.20 10.59
N ILE A 174 -4.90 8.42 11.55
CA ILE A 174 -6.30 7.98 11.48
C ILE A 174 -6.99 8.54 10.22
N LYS A 175 -6.78 9.82 9.90
CA LYS A 175 -7.36 10.44 8.70
C LYS A 175 -6.84 9.83 7.39
N ILE A 176 -5.57 9.43 7.35
CA ILE A 176 -4.99 8.74 6.20
C ILE A 176 -5.60 7.34 6.05
N ASP A 177 -5.73 6.60 7.14
CA ASP A 177 -6.34 5.26 7.14
C ASP A 177 -7.79 5.32 6.67
N GLN A 178 -8.59 6.24 7.22
CA GLN A 178 -9.98 6.47 6.80
C GLN A 178 -10.07 6.83 5.32
N LEU A 179 -9.20 7.74 4.83
CA LEU A 179 -9.17 8.12 3.42
C LEU A 179 -8.88 6.92 2.52
N ILE A 180 -7.92 6.06 2.88
CA ILE A 180 -7.60 4.84 2.11
C ILE A 180 -8.79 3.88 2.12
N LYS A 181 -9.43 3.69 3.29
CA LYS A 181 -10.61 2.83 3.43
C LYS A 181 -11.78 3.34 2.57
N GLU A 182 -12.10 4.63 2.63
CA GLU A 182 -13.13 5.25 1.80
C GLU A 182 -12.87 5.07 0.30
N ILE A 183 -11.62 5.26 -0.14
CA ILE A 183 -11.21 5.04 -1.53
C ILE A 183 -11.41 3.57 -1.91
N THR A 184 -11.03 2.64 -1.03
CA THR A 184 -11.20 1.20 -1.24
C THR A 184 -12.68 0.85 -1.44
N ASP A 185 -13.55 1.38 -0.58
CA ASP A 185 -14.99 1.12 -0.62
C ASP A 185 -15.68 1.78 -1.82
N GLU A 186 -15.31 3.00 -2.14
CA GLU A 186 -15.90 3.78 -3.24
C GLU A 186 -15.53 3.20 -4.61
N TYR A 187 -14.25 2.96 -4.85
CA TYR A 187 -13.75 2.48 -6.13
C TYR A 187 -13.70 0.96 -6.25
N LYS A 188 -14.04 0.23 -5.18
CA LYS A 188 -13.96 -1.25 -5.11
C LYS A 188 -12.59 -1.81 -5.50
N VAL A 189 -11.53 -1.06 -5.20
CA VAL A 189 -10.16 -1.47 -5.47
C VAL A 189 -9.73 -2.59 -4.51
N THR A 190 -8.83 -3.47 -4.95
CA THR A 190 -8.13 -4.39 -4.05
C THR A 190 -7.00 -3.63 -3.37
N THR A 191 -7.11 -3.35 -2.08
CA THR A 191 -6.12 -2.56 -1.34
C THR A 191 -5.23 -3.44 -0.47
N VAL A 192 -3.92 -3.27 -0.61
CA VAL A 192 -2.90 -3.94 0.21
C VAL A 192 -2.03 -2.89 0.90
N ILE A 193 -2.05 -2.86 2.21
CA ILE A 193 -1.29 -1.92 3.04
C ILE A 193 -0.23 -2.68 3.84
N ILE A 194 1.00 -2.22 3.78
CA ILE A 194 2.03 -2.63 4.73
C ILE A 194 2.05 -1.64 5.88
N THR A 195 1.94 -2.14 7.09
CA THR A 195 2.05 -1.32 8.29
C THR A 195 2.54 -2.13 9.49
N HIS A 196 3.00 -1.42 10.51
CA HIS A 196 3.23 -1.96 11.85
C HIS A 196 2.36 -1.24 12.90
N ASP A 197 1.47 -0.33 12.45
CA ASP A 197 0.59 0.44 13.33
C ASP A 197 -0.63 -0.39 13.76
N MET A 198 -0.76 -0.58 15.08
CA MET A 198 -1.89 -1.31 15.68
C MET A 198 -3.23 -0.60 15.49
N ASN A 199 -3.26 0.74 15.37
CA ASN A 199 -4.52 1.45 15.12
C ASN A 199 -5.07 1.10 13.75
N SER A 200 -4.22 1.16 12.72
CA SER A 200 -4.60 0.77 11.36
C SER A 200 -5.15 -0.66 11.34
N MET A 201 -4.51 -1.59 12.09
CA MET A 201 -4.98 -2.98 12.17
C MET A 201 -6.39 -3.10 12.72
N MET A 202 -6.71 -2.35 13.76
CA MET A 202 -8.00 -2.42 14.45
C MET A 202 -9.10 -1.64 13.70
N GLU A 203 -8.76 -0.53 13.04
CA GLU A 203 -9.75 0.34 12.42
C GLU A 203 -10.08 -0.03 10.98
N ILE A 204 -9.09 -0.42 10.18
CA ILE A 204 -9.29 -0.65 8.74
C ILE A 204 -8.90 -2.05 8.27
N GLY A 205 -8.39 -2.92 9.15
CA GLY A 205 -7.93 -4.27 8.83
C GLY A 205 -9.07 -5.26 8.64
N GLU A 206 -9.68 -5.32 7.46
CA GLU A 206 -10.70 -6.32 7.12
C GLU A 206 -10.08 -7.70 6.90
N LYS A 207 -8.86 -7.73 6.40
CA LYS A 207 -8.02 -8.92 6.30
C LYS A 207 -6.61 -8.56 6.77
N ILE A 208 -6.03 -9.43 7.59
CA ILE A 208 -4.70 -9.22 8.16
C ILE A 208 -3.86 -10.47 7.93
N LEU A 209 -2.70 -10.28 7.30
CA LEU A 209 -1.67 -11.30 7.09
C LEU A 209 -0.45 -10.92 7.91
N VAL A 210 -0.05 -11.77 8.85
CA VAL A 210 1.10 -11.53 9.72
C VAL A 210 2.33 -12.25 9.19
N LEU A 211 3.42 -11.49 8.97
CA LEU A 211 4.72 -12.03 8.60
C LEU A 211 5.66 -12.08 9.80
N TYR A 212 6.26 -13.25 9.99
CA TYR A 212 7.29 -13.49 11.00
C TYR A 212 8.44 -14.30 10.39
N GLU A 213 9.68 -13.84 10.54
CA GLU A 213 10.89 -14.50 10.03
C GLU A 213 10.83 -14.95 8.56
N GLY A 214 10.17 -14.17 7.71
CA GLY A 214 10.03 -14.44 6.29
C GLY A 214 8.95 -15.46 5.94
N LYS A 215 8.09 -15.85 6.89
CA LYS A 215 6.96 -16.78 6.69
C LYS A 215 5.63 -16.11 7.04
N LYS A 216 4.53 -16.63 6.50
CA LYS A 216 3.20 -16.31 6.98
C LYS A 216 2.98 -17.01 8.32
N LEU A 217 2.89 -16.22 9.40
CA LEU A 217 2.64 -16.72 10.75
C LEU A 217 1.15 -16.94 10.99
N TRP A 218 0.33 -15.98 10.53
CA TRP A 218 -1.10 -15.98 10.82
C TRP A 218 -1.86 -15.20 9.74
N GLU A 219 -3.15 -15.51 9.58
CA GLU A 219 -4.07 -14.81 8.70
C GLU A 219 -5.47 -14.80 9.32
N GLY A 220 -6.13 -13.63 9.31
CA GLY A 220 -7.46 -13.43 9.86
C GLY A 220 -7.95 -11.99 9.65
N ASN A 221 -8.69 -11.45 10.61
CA ASN A 221 -9.18 -10.08 10.63
C ASN A 221 -8.95 -9.42 12.00
N SER A 222 -9.34 -8.17 12.17
CA SER A 222 -9.18 -7.44 13.43
C SER A 222 -9.88 -8.09 14.63
N GLU A 223 -11.03 -8.75 14.43
CA GLU A 223 -11.77 -9.43 15.48
C GLU A 223 -11.05 -10.70 15.97
N THR A 224 -10.56 -11.51 15.02
CA THR A 224 -9.86 -12.77 15.34
C THR A 224 -8.41 -12.54 15.80
N LEU A 225 -7.81 -11.40 15.45
CA LEU A 225 -6.43 -11.03 15.84
C LEU A 225 -6.24 -11.04 17.36
N THR A 226 -7.21 -10.48 18.12
CA THR A 226 -7.11 -10.34 19.58
C THR A 226 -7.40 -11.62 20.35
N HIS A 227 -7.88 -12.68 19.67
CA HIS A 227 -8.23 -13.97 20.24
C HIS A 227 -7.38 -15.12 19.69
N SER A 228 -6.22 -14.78 19.11
CA SER A 228 -5.31 -15.78 18.53
C SER A 228 -4.59 -16.57 19.62
N ASP A 229 -4.46 -17.90 19.41
CA ASP A 229 -3.67 -18.79 20.25
C ASP A 229 -2.19 -18.86 19.84
N VAL A 230 -1.73 -17.97 18.92
CA VAL A 230 -0.35 -17.93 18.41
C VAL A 230 0.49 -17.05 19.32
N ASP A 231 1.45 -17.65 20.03
CA ASP A 231 2.27 -16.98 21.04
C ASP A 231 3.07 -15.80 20.47
N GLU A 232 3.74 -15.97 19.33
CA GLU A 232 4.54 -14.92 18.67
C GLU A 232 3.67 -13.73 18.22
N LEU A 233 2.43 -13.99 17.82
CA LEU A 233 1.48 -12.93 17.49
C LEU A 233 1.04 -12.16 18.74
N ASN A 234 0.76 -12.88 19.82
CA ASN A 234 0.40 -12.29 21.10
C ASN A 234 1.54 -11.46 21.70
N GLU A 235 2.79 -11.93 21.59
CA GLU A 235 3.97 -11.15 21.97
C GLU A 235 4.10 -9.85 21.14
N PHE A 236 3.90 -9.93 19.82
CA PHE A 236 3.92 -8.76 18.94
C PHE A 236 2.83 -7.74 19.31
N ILE A 237 1.60 -8.20 19.59
CA ILE A 237 0.48 -7.34 19.99
C ILE A 237 0.75 -6.70 21.35
N ASN A 238 1.23 -7.47 22.32
CA ASN A 238 1.49 -7.00 23.69
C ASN A 238 2.65 -6.00 23.74
N ALA A 239 3.71 -6.23 22.99
CA ALA A 239 4.83 -5.28 22.88
C ALA A 239 4.35 -3.91 22.38
N ASN A 240 3.49 -3.89 21.37
CA ASN A 240 2.91 -2.64 20.86
C ASN A 240 1.93 -1.96 21.85
N LYS A 241 1.17 -2.72 22.68
CA LYS A 241 0.33 -2.17 23.74
C LYS A 241 1.16 -1.54 24.86
N LEU A 242 2.22 -2.20 25.31
CA LEU A 242 3.14 -1.70 26.34
C LEU A 242 3.82 -0.38 25.92
N ILE A 243 4.27 -0.27 24.67
CA ILE A 243 4.84 0.97 24.15
C ILE A 243 3.83 2.12 24.29
N ARG A 244 2.56 1.91 23.97
CA ARG A 244 1.51 2.93 24.11
C ARG A 244 1.18 3.32 25.54
N GLU A 245 1.25 2.38 26.47
CA GLU A 245 1.02 2.67 27.89
C GLU A 245 2.17 3.47 28.51
N MET A 246 3.39 3.30 27.98
CA MET A 246 4.56 4.07 28.40
C MET A 246 4.63 5.48 27.79
N GLU A 247 3.93 5.73 26.67
CA GLU A 247 3.84 7.03 25.99
C GLU A 247 2.67 7.90 26.50
N ARG A 248 1.86 7.41 27.42
CA ARG A 248 0.78 8.12 28.12
C ARG A 248 1.22 8.62 29.49
#